data_17fff6e4a01c3c4a2206256803db2ff7
#
_entry.id   17fff6e4a01c3c4a2206256803db2ff7
#
_cell.length_a   1.000
_cell.length_b   1.000
_cell.length_c   1.000
_cell.angle_alpha   90.00
_cell.angle_beta   90.00
_cell.angle_gamma   90.00
#
_symmetry.space_group_name_H-M   'P 1'
#
loop_
_entity.id
_entity.type
_entity.pdbx_description
1 polymer ?
#
loop_
_entity_poly.entity_id
_entity_poly.type
_entity_poly.pdbx_seq_one_letter_code
_entity_poly.pdbx_strand_id
1 'polypeptide(L)'
;MWNLNWYNIWKYSLPKFWEEIPLIFAIVDEYSEKYRAIIDRNRDINLYSLSLAVRRQENGGKGIEFGVMAAKGTDLEEQARWAVVTFLKNIERWERATREGSWKPQYPNRELDYITYLGNRWAPIGASNDPAGLNQYWIPNVQRLYLLYKR
;
A
#
# COMPACT_ATOMS: atom_id res chain seq x y z
N MET A 1 1.72 14.60 -12.03
CA MET A 1 2.35 15.26 -10.88
C MET A 1 1.92 14.58 -9.59
N TRP A 2 2.83 14.45 -8.68
CA TRP A 2 2.61 13.71 -7.45
C TRP A 2 1.88 14.57 -6.42
N ASN A 3 0.70 14.13 -6.02
CA ASN A 3 -0.13 14.82 -5.04
C ASN A 3 0.26 14.34 -3.63
N LEU A 4 1.37 14.88 -3.12
CA LEU A 4 2.01 14.42 -1.88
C LEU A 4 2.25 15.57 -0.91
N ASN A 5 2.09 15.27 0.36
CA ASN A 5 2.43 16.18 1.44
C ASN A 5 3.87 15.92 1.90
N TRP A 6 4.83 16.57 1.26
CA TRP A 6 6.26 16.39 1.52
C TRP A 6 6.67 16.71 2.95
N TYR A 7 6.00 17.68 3.59
CA TYR A 7 6.27 17.98 4.99
C TYR A 7 5.95 16.80 5.91
N ASN A 8 4.79 16.19 5.71
CA ASN A 8 4.38 15.03 6.50
C ASN A 8 5.25 13.80 6.19
N ILE A 9 5.62 13.62 4.94
CA ILE A 9 6.56 12.55 4.55
C ILE A 9 7.88 12.74 5.28
N TRP A 10 8.41 13.95 5.27
CA TRP A 10 9.64 14.26 5.99
C TRP A 10 9.51 14.04 7.49
N LYS A 11 8.44 14.56 8.10
CA LYS A 11 8.23 14.51 9.55
C LYS A 11 8.02 13.10 10.10
N TYR A 12 7.30 12.25 9.36
CA TYR A 12 6.88 10.92 9.86
C TYR A 12 7.64 9.76 9.22
N SER A 13 8.63 10.02 8.39
CA SER A 13 9.48 8.99 7.80
C SER A 13 10.70 8.70 8.66
N LEU A 14 11.17 7.44 8.58
CA LEU A 14 12.44 7.05 9.18
C LEU A 14 13.61 7.63 8.35
N PRO A 15 14.77 7.91 8.95
CA PRO A 15 15.91 8.50 8.23
C PRO A 15 16.33 7.75 6.96
N LYS A 16 16.34 6.41 7.00
CA LYS A 16 16.69 5.56 5.84
C LYS A 16 15.65 5.62 4.72
N PHE A 17 14.45 6.06 5.02
CA PHE A 17 13.33 6.07 4.10
C PHE A 17 13.51 7.03 2.93
N TRP A 18 14.22 8.16 3.17
CA TRP A 18 14.49 9.13 2.13
C TRP A 18 15.32 8.59 0.97
N GLU A 19 16.23 7.66 1.26
CA GLU A 19 17.06 7.01 0.24
C GLU A 19 16.25 6.04 -0.61
N GLU A 20 15.18 5.48 -0.04
CA GLU A 20 14.32 4.50 -0.70
C GLU A 20 13.25 5.14 -1.61
N ILE A 21 12.83 6.37 -1.32
CA ILE A 21 11.72 7.03 -2.02
C ILE A 21 11.91 7.09 -3.54
N PRO A 22 13.05 7.51 -4.10
CA PRO A 22 13.21 7.56 -5.54
C PRO A 22 13.01 6.21 -6.23
N LEU A 23 13.50 5.13 -5.63
CA LEU A 23 13.35 3.78 -6.15
C LEU A 23 11.89 3.32 -6.09
N ILE A 24 11.22 3.51 -4.95
CA ILE A 24 9.81 3.16 -4.79
C ILE A 24 8.95 3.91 -5.80
N PHE A 25 9.19 5.21 -5.99
CA PHE A 25 8.42 6.03 -6.92
C PHE A 25 8.67 5.63 -8.38
N ALA A 26 9.90 5.28 -8.74
CA ALA A 26 10.19 4.76 -10.08
C ALA A 26 9.42 3.47 -10.37
N ILE A 27 9.27 2.61 -9.38
CA ILE A 27 8.49 1.37 -9.52
C ILE A 27 6.99 1.67 -9.62
N VAL A 28 6.48 2.60 -8.83
CA VAL A 28 5.08 3.06 -8.96
C VAL A 28 4.83 3.61 -10.38
N ASP A 29 5.73 4.42 -10.92
CA ASP A 29 5.63 4.97 -12.27
C ASP A 29 5.62 3.86 -13.34
N GLU A 30 6.54 2.92 -13.24
CA GLU A 30 6.64 1.78 -14.16
C GLU A 30 5.34 0.97 -14.22
N TYR A 31 4.82 0.60 -13.06
CA TYR A 31 3.62 -0.22 -13.01
C TYR A 31 2.33 0.58 -13.24
N SER A 32 2.30 1.87 -12.92
CA SER A 32 1.20 2.75 -13.30
C SER A 32 1.05 2.84 -14.81
N GLU A 33 2.15 2.87 -15.54
CA GLU A 33 2.13 2.83 -17.00
C GLU A 33 1.63 1.48 -17.53
N LYS A 34 2.17 0.39 -16.96
CA LYS A 34 1.80 -0.98 -17.36
C LYS A 34 0.33 -1.31 -17.06
N TYR A 35 -0.23 -0.77 -15.97
CA TYR A 35 -1.61 -0.99 -15.53
C TYR A 35 -2.47 0.26 -15.68
N ARG A 36 -2.24 1.03 -16.74
CA ARG A 36 -2.89 2.34 -16.97
C ARG A 36 -4.41 2.29 -16.88
N ALA A 37 -5.06 1.25 -17.38
CA ALA A 37 -6.51 1.14 -17.34
C ALA A 37 -7.06 1.13 -15.89
N ILE A 38 -6.37 0.45 -14.98
CA ILE A 38 -6.72 0.44 -13.55
C ILE A 38 -6.48 1.82 -12.94
N ILE A 39 -5.35 2.44 -13.26
CA ILE A 39 -5.00 3.78 -12.76
C ILE A 39 -6.01 4.82 -13.22
N ASP A 40 -6.39 4.79 -14.49
CA ASP A 40 -7.31 5.78 -15.06
C ASP A 40 -8.72 5.72 -14.44
N ARG A 41 -9.16 4.53 -14.03
CA ARG A 41 -10.42 4.36 -13.30
C ARG A 41 -10.35 4.76 -11.83
N ASN A 42 -9.14 4.85 -11.26
CA ASN A 42 -8.92 5.00 -9.82
C ASN A 42 -7.91 6.11 -9.50
N ARG A 43 -8.04 7.26 -10.18
CA ARG A 43 -7.14 8.40 -10.00
C ARG A 43 -7.19 9.01 -8.60
N ASP A 44 -8.24 8.74 -7.85
CA ASP A 44 -8.38 9.12 -6.46
C ASP A 44 -7.46 8.31 -5.53
N ILE A 45 -7.04 7.11 -5.93
CA ILE A 45 -6.11 6.30 -5.15
C ILE A 45 -4.68 6.70 -5.49
N ASN A 46 -3.99 7.26 -4.50
CA ASN A 46 -2.60 7.70 -4.65
C ASN A 46 -1.64 6.56 -4.31
N LEU A 47 -1.09 5.90 -5.33
CA LEU A 47 -0.18 4.76 -5.13
C LEU A 47 1.15 5.16 -4.51
N TYR A 48 1.61 6.39 -4.69
CA TYR A 48 2.83 6.87 -4.02
C TYR A 48 2.60 6.93 -2.51
N SER A 49 1.52 7.57 -2.09
CA SER A 49 1.14 7.63 -0.66
C SER A 49 0.93 6.25 -0.07
N LEU A 50 0.25 5.36 -0.80
CA LEU A 50 -0.01 3.99 -0.35
C LEU A 50 1.29 3.20 -0.18
N SER A 51 2.18 3.29 -1.15
CA SER A 51 3.47 2.58 -1.11
C SER A 51 4.31 3.03 0.07
N LEU A 52 4.38 4.34 0.33
CA LEU A 52 5.09 4.88 1.48
C LEU A 52 4.44 4.48 2.80
N ALA A 53 3.11 4.50 2.87
CA ALA A 53 2.36 4.11 4.07
C ALA A 53 2.60 2.64 4.42
N VAL A 54 2.51 1.75 3.44
CA VAL A 54 2.75 0.32 3.64
C VAL A 54 4.22 0.06 3.99
N ARG A 55 5.16 0.68 3.27
CA ARG A 55 6.60 0.58 3.61
C ARG A 55 6.86 0.96 5.07
N ARG A 56 6.26 2.06 5.51
CA ARG A 56 6.41 2.53 6.89
C ARG A 56 5.75 1.60 7.90
N GLN A 57 4.56 1.10 7.60
CA GLN A 57 3.82 0.18 8.48
C GLN A 57 4.55 -1.15 8.63
N GLU A 58 5.01 -1.73 7.53
CA GLU A 58 5.73 -3.00 7.57
C GLU A 58 7.09 -2.85 8.24
N ASN A 59 7.78 -1.75 7.99
CA ASN A 59 9.07 -1.44 8.58
C ASN A 59 10.04 -2.64 8.57
N GLY A 60 9.95 -3.45 7.53
CA GLY A 60 10.77 -4.65 7.38
C GLY A 60 12.24 -4.31 7.14
N GLY A 61 13.11 -5.19 7.61
CA GLY A 61 14.53 -5.11 7.34
C GLY A 61 14.86 -5.52 5.90
N LYS A 62 16.15 -5.62 5.60
CA LYS A 62 16.66 -5.98 4.28
C LYS A 62 16.05 -7.31 3.81
N GLY A 63 15.46 -7.30 2.63
CA GLY A 63 14.84 -8.47 2.00
C GLY A 63 13.38 -8.70 2.37
N ILE A 64 12.81 -7.94 3.29
CA ILE A 64 11.38 -7.97 3.67
C ILE A 64 10.83 -6.56 3.93
N GLU A 65 11.31 -5.59 3.19
CA GLU A 65 11.01 -4.16 3.42
C GLU A 65 9.52 -3.85 3.39
N PHE A 66 8.78 -4.53 2.52
CA PHE A 66 7.32 -4.41 2.42
C PHE A 66 6.57 -5.60 3.06
N GLY A 67 7.26 -6.48 3.77
CA GLY A 67 6.63 -7.64 4.36
C GLY A 67 6.16 -8.69 3.34
N VAL A 68 6.60 -8.61 2.10
CA VAL A 68 6.21 -9.55 1.05
C VAL A 68 6.98 -10.86 1.19
N MET A 69 6.35 -11.84 1.81
CA MET A 69 7.02 -13.13 2.10
C MET A 69 7.36 -13.92 0.85
N ALA A 70 6.58 -13.78 -0.23
CA ALA A 70 6.89 -14.42 -1.51
C ALA A 70 8.21 -13.95 -2.13
N ALA A 71 8.64 -12.74 -1.79
CA ALA A 71 9.90 -12.14 -2.23
C ALA A 71 10.95 -12.02 -1.10
N LYS A 72 10.79 -12.81 -0.04
CA LYS A 72 11.72 -12.78 1.10
C LYS A 72 13.15 -13.11 0.66
N GLY A 73 14.09 -12.33 1.14
CA GLY A 73 15.52 -12.52 0.84
C GLY A 73 15.98 -11.83 -0.46
N THR A 74 15.09 -11.12 -1.13
CA THR A 74 15.43 -10.29 -2.29
C THR A 74 15.90 -8.90 -1.83
N ASP A 75 15.79 -7.90 -2.69
CA ASP A 75 16.15 -6.52 -2.37
C ASP A 75 14.91 -5.62 -2.29
N LEU A 76 15.11 -4.36 -1.93
CA LEU A 76 14.06 -3.36 -1.87
C LEU A 76 13.30 -3.23 -3.20
N GLU A 77 14.01 -3.25 -4.31
CA GLU A 77 13.41 -3.12 -5.63
C GLU A 77 12.40 -4.24 -5.89
N GLU A 78 12.79 -5.48 -5.65
CA GLU A 78 11.91 -6.64 -5.83
C GLU A 78 10.75 -6.64 -4.83
N GLN A 79 11.01 -6.30 -3.58
CA GLN A 79 9.98 -6.13 -2.56
C GLN A 79 8.95 -5.08 -3.00
N ALA A 80 9.40 -3.95 -3.50
CA ALA A 80 8.52 -2.87 -3.98
C ALA A 80 7.73 -3.29 -5.22
N ARG A 81 8.33 -4.01 -6.17
CA ARG A 81 7.63 -4.55 -7.35
C ARG A 81 6.46 -5.45 -6.95
N TRP A 82 6.71 -6.40 -6.08
CA TRP A 82 5.68 -7.30 -5.57
C TRP A 82 4.56 -6.53 -4.86
N ALA A 83 4.93 -5.56 -4.01
CA ALA A 83 3.96 -4.76 -3.28
C ALA A 83 3.07 -3.95 -4.22
N VAL A 84 3.65 -3.20 -5.16
CA VAL A 84 2.91 -2.34 -6.09
C VAL A 84 1.99 -3.16 -7.00
N VAL A 85 2.48 -4.27 -7.54
CA VAL A 85 1.65 -5.18 -8.35
C VAL A 85 0.49 -5.73 -7.52
N THR A 86 0.74 -6.07 -6.26
CA THR A 86 -0.31 -6.55 -5.36
C THR A 86 -1.35 -5.46 -5.09
N PHE A 87 -0.95 -4.22 -4.91
CA PHE A 87 -1.88 -3.09 -4.75
C PHE A 87 -2.79 -2.97 -5.98
N LEU A 88 -2.22 -2.97 -7.18
CA LEU A 88 -2.96 -2.84 -8.43
C LEU A 88 -3.94 -3.99 -8.66
N LYS A 89 -3.50 -5.22 -8.45
CA LYS A 89 -4.37 -6.39 -8.56
C LYS A 89 -5.50 -6.38 -7.53
N ASN A 90 -5.25 -5.87 -6.34
CA ASN A 90 -6.29 -5.75 -5.32
C ASN A 90 -7.26 -4.60 -5.59
N ILE A 91 -6.84 -3.52 -6.25
CA ILE A 91 -7.77 -2.50 -6.75
C ILE A 91 -8.78 -3.16 -7.71
N GLU A 92 -8.29 -3.94 -8.67
CA GLU A 92 -9.15 -4.63 -9.64
C GLU A 92 -10.11 -5.63 -8.96
N ARG A 93 -9.60 -6.39 -7.99
CA ARG A 93 -10.43 -7.32 -7.20
C ARG A 93 -11.49 -6.59 -6.37
N TRP A 94 -11.13 -5.48 -5.75
CA TRP A 94 -12.03 -4.65 -4.97
C TRP A 94 -13.12 -4.01 -5.85
N GLU A 95 -12.76 -3.47 -7.03
CA GLU A 95 -13.73 -2.97 -7.99
C GLU A 95 -14.74 -4.05 -8.38
N ARG A 96 -14.25 -5.23 -8.69
CA ARG A 96 -15.10 -6.38 -9.07
C ARG A 96 -15.98 -6.83 -7.90
N ALA A 97 -15.42 -7.01 -6.71
CA ALA A 97 -16.15 -7.43 -5.53
C ALA A 97 -17.25 -6.42 -5.14
N THR A 98 -16.98 -5.13 -5.27
CA THR A 98 -17.96 -4.05 -5.04
C THR A 98 -19.10 -4.13 -6.06
N ARG A 99 -18.76 -4.28 -7.34
CA ARG A 99 -19.75 -4.37 -8.43
C ARG A 99 -20.62 -5.62 -8.30
N GLU A 100 -20.03 -6.75 -7.92
CA GLU A 100 -20.75 -8.03 -7.77
C GLU A 100 -21.49 -8.15 -6.43
N GLY A 101 -21.28 -7.22 -5.49
CA GLY A 101 -21.93 -7.20 -4.20
C GLY A 101 -21.34 -8.13 -3.14
N SER A 102 -20.18 -8.76 -3.43
CA SER A 102 -19.45 -9.58 -2.45
C SER A 102 -18.63 -8.74 -1.47
N TRP A 103 -18.40 -7.49 -1.78
CA TRP A 103 -17.85 -6.50 -0.88
C TRP A 103 -18.80 -5.31 -0.75
N LYS A 104 -19.19 -4.99 0.47
CA LYS A 104 -19.98 -3.79 0.77
C LYS A 104 -19.05 -2.71 1.28
N PRO A 105 -19.04 -1.52 0.66
CA PRO A 105 -18.20 -0.42 1.11
C PRO A 105 -18.39 -0.12 2.59
N GLN A 106 -17.28 0.00 3.31
CA GLN A 106 -17.26 0.26 4.76
C GLN A 106 -16.97 1.72 5.08
N TYR A 107 -16.53 2.50 4.08
CA TYR A 107 -16.23 3.92 4.20
C TYR A 107 -16.85 4.68 3.04
N PRO A 108 -17.37 5.91 3.28
CA PRO A 108 -17.79 6.81 2.19
C PRO A 108 -16.62 7.21 1.29
N ASN A 109 -15.42 7.36 1.88
CA ASN A 109 -14.20 7.66 1.15
C ASN A 109 -13.69 6.38 0.47
N ARG A 110 -13.63 6.39 -0.87
CA ARG A 110 -13.22 5.24 -1.69
C ARG A 110 -11.81 4.76 -1.37
N GLU A 111 -10.89 5.67 -1.11
CA GLU A 111 -9.50 5.33 -0.81
C GLU A 111 -9.39 4.56 0.50
N LEU A 112 -10.10 5.00 1.53
CA LEU A 112 -10.12 4.32 2.83
C LEU A 112 -10.83 2.97 2.74
N ASP A 113 -11.89 2.88 1.95
CA ASP A 113 -12.58 1.62 1.69
C ASP A 113 -11.65 0.62 0.99
N TYR A 114 -10.94 1.09 -0.04
CA TYR A 114 -9.95 0.25 -0.72
C TYR A 114 -8.85 -0.23 0.24
N ILE A 115 -8.30 0.65 1.08
CA ILE A 115 -7.27 0.26 2.06
C ILE A 115 -7.81 -0.80 3.03
N THR A 116 -9.08 -0.71 3.42
CA THR A 116 -9.73 -1.72 4.25
C THR A 116 -9.80 -3.06 3.53
N TYR A 117 -10.20 -3.08 2.28
CA TYR A 117 -10.21 -4.29 1.45
C TYR A 117 -8.80 -4.88 1.31
N LEU A 118 -7.82 -4.06 0.99
CA LEU A 118 -6.43 -4.47 0.87
C LEU A 118 -5.91 -5.08 2.17
N GLY A 119 -6.16 -4.42 3.30
CA GLY A 119 -5.68 -4.84 4.61
C GLY A 119 -6.25 -6.19 5.05
N ASN A 120 -7.50 -6.46 4.73
CA ASN A 120 -8.11 -7.77 5.02
C ASN A 120 -7.43 -8.92 4.27
N ARG A 121 -6.76 -8.62 3.18
CA ARG A 121 -5.99 -9.61 2.40
C ARG A 121 -4.51 -9.59 2.75
N TRP A 122 -3.97 -8.40 3.04
CA TRP A 122 -2.55 -8.23 3.34
C TRP A 122 -2.18 -8.70 4.73
N ALA A 123 -2.98 -8.31 5.71
CA ALA A 123 -2.78 -8.59 7.13
C ALA A 123 -4.08 -9.07 7.79
N PRO A 124 -4.56 -10.28 7.46
CA PRO A 124 -5.83 -10.77 7.99
C PRO A 124 -5.79 -10.89 9.51
N ILE A 125 -6.81 -10.35 10.17
CA ILE A 125 -6.97 -10.49 11.63
C ILE A 125 -7.22 -11.95 11.96
N GLY A 126 -6.52 -12.48 12.98
CA GLY A 126 -6.65 -13.86 13.38
C GLY A 126 -5.82 -14.85 12.56
N ALA A 127 -4.94 -14.36 11.69
CA ALA A 127 -4.03 -15.23 10.94
C ALA A 127 -3.11 -16.02 11.87
N SER A 128 -2.82 -17.27 11.53
CA SER A 128 -1.98 -18.16 12.35
C SER A 128 -0.54 -17.67 12.51
N ASN A 129 -0.05 -16.87 11.56
CA ASN A 129 1.28 -16.27 11.60
C ASN A 129 1.33 -14.95 12.39
N ASP A 130 0.23 -14.55 13.02
CA ASP A 130 0.12 -13.34 13.83
C ASP A 130 -0.37 -13.68 15.25
N PRO A 131 0.39 -14.43 16.06
CA PRO A 131 -0.04 -14.84 17.38
C PRO A 131 -0.19 -13.66 18.36
N ALA A 132 0.51 -12.54 18.13
CA ALA A 132 0.40 -11.34 18.95
C ALA A 132 -0.78 -10.44 18.56
N GLY A 133 -1.51 -10.74 17.49
CA GLY A 133 -2.67 -9.98 17.05
C GLY A 133 -2.34 -8.59 16.48
N LEU A 134 -1.14 -8.39 15.94
CA LEU A 134 -0.69 -7.09 15.44
C LEU A 134 -1.39 -6.67 14.14
N ASN A 135 -1.93 -7.63 13.39
CA ASN A 135 -2.64 -7.36 12.14
C ASN A 135 -3.85 -6.45 12.34
N GLN A 136 -4.46 -6.44 13.52
CA GLN A 136 -5.57 -5.53 13.83
C GLN A 136 -5.20 -4.04 13.69
N TYR A 137 -3.93 -3.70 13.78
CA TYR A 137 -3.43 -2.32 13.69
C TYR A 137 -3.06 -1.91 12.27
N TRP A 138 -2.98 -2.86 11.33
CA TRP A 138 -2.49 -2.58 9.98
C TRP A 138 -3.38 -1.57 9.24
N ILE A 139 -4.68 -1.83 9.17
CA ILE A 139 -5.62 -0.96 8.44
C ILE A 139 -5.63 0.46 9.02
N PRO A 140 -5.88 0.67 10.34
CA PRO A 140 -5.91 2.02 10.86
C PRO A 140 -4.58 2.75 10.72
N ASN A 141 -3.46 2.06 10.85
CA ASN A 141 -2.15 2.67 10.68
C ASN A 141 -1.86 3.07 9.24
N VAL A 142 -2.15 2.19 8.28
CA VAL A 142 -1.95 2.49 6.86
C VAL A 142 -2.88 3.61 6.41
N GLN A 143 -4.15 3.61 6.83
CA GLN A 143 -5.09 4.70 6.52
C GLN A 143 -4.58 6.03 7.05
N ARG A 144 -4.10 6.07 8.28
CA ARG A 144 -3.55 7.28 8.89
C ARG A 144 -2.32 7.79 8.14
N LEU A 145 -1.37 6.91 7.86
CA LEU A 145 -0.15 7.27 7.13
C LEU A 145 -0.45 7.70 5.69
N TYR A 146 -1.34 6.99 5.02
CA TYR A 146 -1.80 7.34 3.67
C TYR A 146 -2.34 8.77 3.61
N LEU A 147 -3.24 9.12 4.54
CA LEU A 147 -3.82 10.45 4.61
C LEU A 147 -2.78 11.53 4.98
N LEU A 148 -1.81 11.20 5.83
CA LEU A 148 -0.73 12.10 6.18
C LEU A 148 0.20 12.38 4.99
N TYR A 149 0.48 11.39 4.17
CA TYR A 149 1.39 11.52 3.02
C TYR A 149 0.71 12.06 1.78
N LYS A 150 -0.58 11.87 1.67
CA LYS A 150 -1.39 12.41 0.59
C LYS A 150 -1.65 13.90 0.80
N ARG A 151 -1.66 14.63 -0.28
CA ARG A 151 -1.99 16.05 -0.27
C ARG A 151 -3.48 16.29 -0.48
#